data_daddb7a3cfd4058219c6a739890cb9da
#
_entry.id   daddb7a3cfd4058219c6a739890cb9da
#
_cell.length_a   1.000
_cell.length_b   1.000
_cell.length_c   1.000
_cell.angle_alpha   90.00
_cell.angle_beta   90.00
_cell.angle_gamma   90.00
#
_symmetry.space_group_name_H-M   'P 1'
#
loop_
_entity.id
_entity.type
_entity.pdbx_description
1 polymer ?
#
loop_
_entity_poly.entity_id
_entity_poly.type
_entity_poly.pdbx_seq_one_letter_code
_entity_poly.pdbx_strand_id
1 'polypeptide(L)'
;THVYSLEKGVCGPKQTRDEFFAAEPFSTRRRKLAENYRNQPPRLPDGRTAPIPCEEMVRLRNITIRYGGRTILSGVDWTIRRGEKWTLTGANGSGKSTLLSLICADNPQAYSQDIALFGRRRGSGESIWDIKRHIGYVSPEMHRAYLKNLPAIDIAASGLFDSIGLYRIPSDEQRTLCAGWLDAFGIGHLGNRPFIRLSSGEQRMVLLARAFVKDPDLLILDEPLHGLDCC
;
A
#
# COMPACT_ATOMS: atom_id res chain seq x y z
N THR A 1 20.53 -2.41 -22.83
CA THR A 1 19.52 -3.35 -22.32
C THR A 1 18.41 -3.44 -23.34
N HIS A 2 18.02 -4.64 -23.74
CA HIS A 2 16.96 -4.86 -24.73
C HIS A 2 15.70 -5.38 -24.04
N VAL A 3 14.55 -5.03 -24.57
CA VAL A 3 13.23 -5.42 -24.07
C VAL A 3 12.47 -6.15 -25.19
N TYR A 4 11.75 -7.20 -24.81
CA TYR A 4 10.79 -7.88 -25.67
C TYR A 4 9.42 -7.76 -25.01
N SER A 5 8.40 -7.38 -25.78
CA SER A 5 7.01 -7.48 -25.31
C SER A 5 6.48 -8.88 -25.58
N LEU A 6 5.68 -9.41 -24.66
CA LEU A 6 4.93 -10.65 -24.86
C LEU A 6 3.45 -10.33 -24.70
N GLU A 7 2.71 -10.38 -25.79
CA GLU A 7 1.25 -10.17 -25.77
C GLU A 7 0.53 -11.43 -26.27
N LYS A 8 -0.38 -11.94 -25.48
CA LYS A 8 -1.19 -13.14 -25.78
C LYS A 8 -0.38 -14.35 -26.27
N GLY A 9 0.83 -14.52 -25.68
CA GLY A 9 1.73 -15.61 -26.04
C GLY A 9 2.59 -15.35 -27.30
N VAL A 10 2.52 -14.17 -27.90
CA VAL A 10 3.35 -13.79 -29.06
C VAL A 10 4.43 -12.82 -28.63
N CYS A 11 5.68 -13.14 -28.96
CA CYS A 11 6.83 -12.27 -28.67
C CYS A 11 6.90 -11.15 -29.71
N GLY A 12 6.91 -9.92 -29.24
CA GLY A 12 7.12 -8.72 -30.07
C GLY A 12 8.57 -8.53 -30.50
N PRO A 13 8.85 -7.51 -31.33
CA PRO A 13 10.20 -7.22 -31.81
C PRO A 13 11.13 -6.82 -30.66
N LYS A 14 12.43 -7.10 -30.88
CA LYS A 14 13.50 -6.65 -29.98
C LYS A 14 13.62 -5.13 -30.04
N GLN A 15 13.46 -4.46 -28.92
CA GLN A 15 13.52 -3.00 -28.79
C GLN A 15 14.55 -2.60 -27.73
N THR A 16 15.09 -1.39 -27.82
CA THR A 16 15.81 -0.80 -26.69
C THR A 16 14.83 -0.42 -25.58
N ARG A 17 15.32 -0.24 -24.36
CA ARG A 17 14.49 0.22 -23.24
C ARG A 17 13.74 1.52 -23.56
N ASP A 18 14.42 2.47 -24.17
CA ASP A 18 13.87 3.80 -24.45
C ASP A 18 12.83 3.74 -25.58
N GLU A 19 13.05 2.94 -26.61
CA GLU A 19 12.07 2.67 -27.67
C GLU A 19 10.83 1.98 -27.12
N PHE A 20 10.99 0.99 -26.23
CA PHE A 20 9.87 0.28 -25.60
C PHE A 20 8.99 1.21 -24.76
N PHE A 21 9.59 2.08 -23.94
CA PHE A 21 8.84 3.02 -23.13
C PHE A 21 8.31 4.24 -23.90
N ALA A 22 8.87 4.55 -25.06
CA ALA A 22 8.38 5.57 -25.98
C ALA A 22 7.24 5.08 -26.89
N ALA A 23 7.04 3.77 -27.02
CA ALA A 23 6.00 3.19 -27.87
C ALA A 23 4.59 3.63 -27.44
N GLU A 24 3.81 4.15 -28.36
CA GLU A 24 2.54 4.84 -28.16
C GLU A 24 1.47 4.07 -27.33
N PRO A 25 1.27 2.75 -27.49
CA PRO A 25 0.23 2.06 -26.74
C PRO A 25 0.47 2.07 -25.22
N PHE A 26 1.74 2.00 -24.81
CA PHE A 26 2.12 1.96 -23.39
C PHE A 26 2.09 3.35 -22.76
N SER A 27 2.59 4.35 -23.47
CA SER A 27 2.61 5.74 -22.97
C SER A 27 1.20 6.34 -22.92
N THR A 28 0.37 6.10 -23.95
CA THR A 28 -0.97 6.67 -24.05
C THR A 28 -1.94 6.06 -23.06
N ARG A 29 -1.91 4.73 -22.84
CA ARG A 29 -2.76 4.06 -21.85
C ARG A 29 -2.38 4.47 -20.43
N ARG A 30 -1.08 4.51 -20.12
CA ARG A 30 -0.56 4.95 -18.82
C ARG A 30 -0.84 6.42 -18.56
N ARG A 31 -0.73 7.27 -19.57
CA ARG A 31 -1.01 8.70 -19.50
C ARG A 31 -2.51 8.96 -19.29
N LYS A 32 -3.38 8.30 -20.05
CA LYS A 32 -4.85 8.41 -19.87
C LYS A 32 -5.30 7.93 -18.50
N LEU A 33 -4.78 6.80 -18.01
CA LEU A 33 -5.06 6.33 -16.65
C LEU A 33 -4.58 7.36 -15.60
N ALA A 34 -3.36 7.85 -15.75
CA ALA A 34 -2.79 8.85 -14.82
C ALA A 34 -3.55 10.17 -14.87
N GLU A 35 -4.01 10.63 -16.03
CA GLU A 35 -4.78 11.87 -16.21
C GLU A 35 -6.19 11.75 -15.62
N ASN A 36 -6.90 10.64 -15.85
CA ASN A 36 -8.25 10.43 -15.31
C ASN A 36 -8.27 10.41 -13.78
N TYR A 37 -7.28 9.77 -13.14
CA TYR A 37 -7.23 9.65 -11.68
C TYR A 37 -6.47 10.77 -10.98
N ARG A 38 -5.66 11.54 -11.69
CA ARG A 38 -5.00 12.74 -11.15
C ARG A 38 -6.02 13.83 -10.81
N ASN A 39 -7.09 13.91 -11.58
CA ASN A 39 -8.10 14.94 -11.44
C ASN A 39 -9.27 14.54 -10.53
N GLN A 40 -9.62 13.25 -10.48
CA GLN A 40 -10.73 12.74 -9.65
C GLN A 40 -10.45 11.30 -9.17
N PRO A 41 -9.63 11.12 -8.12
CA PRO A 41 -9.51 9.79 -7.52
C PRO A 41 -10.86 9.35 -6.94
N PRO A 42 -11.19 8.04 -6.98
CA PRO A 42 -12.40 7.53 -6.33
C PRO A 42 -12.43 7.93 -4.85
N ARG A 43 -13.55 8.48 -4.38
CA ARG A 43 -13.73 8.93 -2.99
C ARG A 43 -15.13 8.56 -2.51
N LEU A 44 -15.26 8.31 -1.21
CA LEU A 44 -16.58 8.22 -0.58
C LEU A 44 -17.23 9.61 -0.57
N PRO A 45 -18.54 9.73 -0.87
CA PRO A 45 -19.25 11.00 -0.86
C PRO A 45 -19.18 11.73 0.51
N ASP A 46 -19.26 10.97 1.62
CA ASP A 46 -19.34 11.51 2.98
C ASP A 46 -18.25 11.00 3.93
N GLY A 47 -17.19 10.38 3.43
CA GLY A 47 -16.40 9.45 4.23
C GLY A 47 -14.94 9.77 4.49
N ARG A 48 -14.47 10.99 4.30
CA ARG A 48 -13.18 11.34 4.90
C ARG A 48 -13.33 11.47 6.40
N THR A 49 -12.69 10.62 7.16
CA THR A 49 -12.17 11.03 8.47
C THR A 49 -11.51 12.38 8.24
N ALA A 50 -11.95 13.45 8.91
CA ALA A 50 -11.39 14.78 8.72
C ALA A 50 -9.85 14.68 8.73
N PRO A 51 -9.15 15.31 7.76
CA PRO A 51 -7.70 15.21 7.70
C PRO A 51 -7.14 15.57 9.07
N ILE A 52 -6.25 14.73 9.59
CA ILE A 52 -5.66 15.00 10.90
C ILE A 52 -4.96 16.37 10.79
N PRO A 53 -5.26 17.34 11.65
CA PRO A 53 -4.62 18.65 11.63
C PRO A 53 -3.20 18.55 12.22
N CYS A 54 -2.34 17.76 11.59
CA CYS A 54 -0.97 17.52 12.05
C CYS A 54 -0.01 17.62 10.86
N GLU A 55 1.09 18.32 11.04
CA GLU A 55 2.13 18.43 10.04
C GLU A 55 3.10 17.23 10.13
N GLU A 56 3.46 16.81 11.35
CA GLU A 56 4.33 15.66 11.58
C GLU A 56 3.52 14.37 11.61
N MET A 57 3.56 13.63 10.51
CA MET A 57 2.82 12.36 10.37
C MET A 57 3.47 11.25 11.18
N VAL A 58 4.81 11.22 11.19
CA VAL A 58 5.63 10.27 11.96
C VAL A 58 6.76 11.03 12.60
N ARG A 59 7.00 10.78 13.89
CA ARG A 59 8.18 11.28 14.61
C ARG A 59 8.75 10.15 15.45
N LEU A 60 9.99 9.79 15.17
CA LEU A 60 10.80 8.82 15.90
C LEU A 60 11.98 9.58 16.51
N ARG A 61 12.27 9.37 17.79
CA ARG A 61 13.41 9.98 18.49
C ARG A 61 14.21 8.93 19.24
N ASN A 62 15.51 8.83 18.92
CA ASN A 62 16.47 7.93 19.54
C ASN A 62 15.98 6.49 19.68
N ILE A 63 15.36 5.98 18.62
CA ILE A 63 14.72 4.66 18.64
C ILE A 63 15.77 3.57 18.67
N THR A 64 15.69 2.70 19.68
CA THR A 64 16.57 1.54 19.81
C THR A 64 15.73 0.27 20.03
N ILE A 65 15.82 -0.67 19.10
CA ILE A 65 15.07 -1.96 19.12
C ILE A 65 16.04 -3.11 19.24
N ARG A 66 15.74 -4.03 20.15
CA ARG A 66 16.55 -5.22 20.40
C ARG A 66 15.68 -6.47 20.42
N TYR A 67 16.18 -7.56 19.85
CA TYR A 67 15.61 -8.89 19.91
C TYR A 67 16.67 -9.91 20.29
N GLY A 68 16.43 -10.71 21.35
CA GLY A 68 17.34 -11.76 21.79
C GLY A 68 18.78 -11.26 22.04
N GLY A 69 18.94 -10.06 22.62
CA GLY A 69 20.26 -9.46 22.84
C GLY A 69 20.90 -8.77 21.62
N ARG A 70 20.35 -8.98 20.42
CA ARG A 70 20.82 -8.31 19.18
C ARG A 70 20.12 -6.98 18.99
N THR A 71 20.89 -5.93 18.78
CA THR A 71 20.35 -4.60 18.40
C THR A 71 20.04 -4.60 16.91
N ILE A 72 18.81 -4.28 16.56
CA ILE A 72 18.32 -4.18 15.17
C ILE A 72 18.26 -2.73 14.72
N LEU A 73 17.77 -1.82 15.59
CA LEU A 73 17.80 -0.38 15.37
C LEU A 73 18.53 0.25 16.53
N SER A 74 19.35 1.26 16.27
CA SER A 74 20.16 1.93 17.29
C SER A 74 20.15 3.44 17.06
N GLY A 75 19.50 4.19 17.99
CA GLY A 75 19.52 5.64 18.00
C GLY A 75 18.89 6.28 16.75
N VAL A 76 17.80 5.71 16.21
CA VAL A 76 17.19 6.20 14.96
C VAL A 76 16.32 7.43 15.27
N ASP A 77 16.66 8.55 14.63
CA ASP A 77 15.86 9.76 14.59
C ASP A 77 15.27 9.93 13.19
N TRP A 78 13.93 10.06 13.09
CA TRP A 78 13.26 10.24 11.80
C TRP A 78 11.95 10.97 11.97
N THR A 79 11.74 11.99 11.13
CA THR A 79 10.49 12.74 11.07
C THR A 79 9.98 12.75 9.62
N ILE A 80 8.72 12.37 9.44
CA ILE A 80 8.01 12.44 8.16
C ILE A 80 6.90 13.49 8.30
N ARG A 81 6.91 14.48 7.40
CA ARG A 81 5.88 15.52 7.36
C ARG A 81 4.83 15.21 6.29
N ARG A 82 3.70 15.85 6.43
CA ARG A 82 2.59 15.73 5.47
C ARG A 82 3.06 16.09 4.05
N GLY A 83 2.71 15.22 3.09
CA GLY A 83 3.03 15.40 1.66
C GLY A 83 4.46 15.01 1.28
N GLU A 84 5.35 14.71 2.25
CA GLU A 84 6.68 14.19 1.93
C GLU A 84 6.61 12.79 1.32
N LYS A 85 7.56 12.48 0.45
CA LYS A 85 7.75 11.17 -0.18
C LYS A 85 9.13 10.64 0.18
N TRP A 86 9.16 9.49 0.83
CA TRP A 86 10.38 8.87 1.31
C TRP A 86 10.64 7.53 0.65
N THR A 87 11.91 7.22 0.42
CA THR A 87 12.35 5.89 0.00
C THR A 87 13.27 5.33 1.08
N LEU A 88 12.87 4.19 1.66
CA LEU A 88 13.67 3.48 2.65
C LEU A 88 14.48 2.37 1.95
N THR A 89 15.80 2.52 1.88
CA THR A 89 16.71 1.57 1.25
C THR A 89 17.67 0.97 2.26
N GLY A 90 18.19 -0.21 1.95
CA GLY A 90 19.17 -0.91 2.79
C GLY A 90 19.22 -2.40 2.50
N ALA A 91 20.30 -3.07 2.92
CA ALA A 91 20.49 -4.50 2.75
C ALA A 91 19.39 -5.32 3.45
N ASN A 92 19.21 -6.58 3.04
CA ASN A 92 18.33 -7.51 3.76
C ASN A 92 18.81 -7.69 5.20
N GLY A 93 17.87 -7.64 6.15
CA GLY A 93 18.18 -7.70 7.59
C GLY A 93 18.68 -6.39 8.21
N SER A 94 18.70 -5.27 7.49
CA SER A 94 19.09 -3.95 8.03
C SER A 94 18.07 -3.30 8.97
N GLY A 95 16.93 -3.93 9.22
CA GLY A 95 15.90 -3.40 10.13
C GLY A 95 14.78 -2.62 9.46
N LYS A 96 14.69 -2.57 8.11
CA LYS A 96 13.62 -1.84 7.39
C LYS A 96 12.22 -2.27 7.84
N SER A 97 11.92 -3.56 7.80
CA SER A 97 10.61 -4.08 8.22
C SER A 97 10.35 -3.85 9.71
N THR A 98 11.38 -3.88 10.56
CA THR A 98 11.27 -3.51 11.98
C THR A 98 10.90 -2.04 12.14
N LEU A 99 11.53 -1.15 11.38
CA LEU A 99 11.22 0.27 11.41
C LEU A 99 9.77 0.54 10.93
N LEU A 100 9.35 -0.11 9.83
CA LEU A 100 7.98 0.00 9.33
C LEU A 100 6.96 -0.57 10.31
N SER A 101 7.26 -1.68 11.02
CA SER A 101 6.36 -2.26 12.03
C SER A 101 6.10 -1.32 13.22
N LEU A 102 7.04 -0.45 13.56
CA LEU A 102 6.83 0.59 14.58
C LEU A 102 5.80 1.63 14.11
N ILE A 103 5.88 2.03 12.85
CA ILE A 103 4.96 3.02 12.25
C ILE A 103 3.58 2.40 12.05
N CYS A 104 3.50 1.14 11.60
CA CYS A 104 2.23 0.41 11.43
C CYS A 104 1.56 0.02 12.74
N ALA A 105 2.15 0.37 13.89
CA ALA A 105 1.68 0.04 15.23
C ALA A 105 1.59 -1.49 15.51
N ASP A 106 2.35 -2.31 14.77
CA ASP A 106 2.38 -3.76 14.92
C ASP A 106 3.50 -4.24 15.85
N ASN A 107 4.43 -3.36 16.25
CA ASN A 107 5.55 -3.69 17.12
C ASN A 107 5.27 -3.30 18.56
N PRO A 108 5.23 -4.25 19.51
CA PRO A 108 4.96 -3.94 20.92
C PRO A 108 6.04 -3.10 21.60
N GLN A 109 7.29 -3.11 21.10
CA GLN A 109 8.35 -2.26 21.66
C GLN A 109 8.11 -0.77 21.37
N ALA A 110 7.17 -0.42 20.47
CA ALA A 110 6.81 0.98 20.20
C ALA A 110 6.36 1.74 21.44
N TYR A 111 5.74 1.06 22.42
CA TYR A 111 5.25 1.68 23.65
C TYR A 111 6.36 2.14 24.61
N SER A 112 7.55 1.56 24.49
CA SER A 112 8.72 1.92 25.32
C SER A 112 9.65 2.94 24.64
N GLN A 113 9.30 3.38 23.43
CA GLN A 113 10.10 4.29 22.62
C GLN A 113 9.44 5.68 22.52
N ASP A 114 10.23 6.71 22.17
CA ASP A 114 9.68 8.03 21.87
C ASP A 114 9.19 8.10 20.42
N ILE A 115 7.97 7.61 20.22
CA ILE A 115 7.29 7.56 18.93
C ILE A 115 6.01 8.38 19.02
N ALA A 116 5.82 9.30 18.06
CA ALA A 116 4.54 9.95 17.84
C ALA A 116 4.08 9.67 16.42
N LEU A 117 2.81 9.29 16.28
CA LEU A 117 2.13 9.05 15.01
C LEU A 117 0.94 10.00 14.93
N PHE A 118 0.83 10.72 13.82
CA PHE A 118 -0.26 11.66 13.60
C PHE A 118 -0.43 12.69 14.74
N GLY A 119 0.70 13.18 15.28
CA GLY A 119 0.74 14.14 16.38
C GLY A 119 0.46 13.57 17.76
N ARG A 120 0.19 12.28 17.92
CA ARG A 120 -0.06 11.62 19.20
C ARG A 120 1.09 10.69 19.57
N ARG A 121 1.56 10.80 20.81
CA ARG A 121 2.58 9.91 21.36
C ARG A 121 2.00 8.51 21.55
N ARG A 122 2.79 7.47 21.19
CA ARG A 122 2.40 6.08 21.44
C ARG A 122 2.25 5.80 22.92
N GLY A 123 1.12 5.14 23.29
CA GLY A 123 0.80 4.83 24.67
C GLY A 123 0.10 5.97 25.44
N SER A 124 -0.44 6.99 24.73
CA SER A 124 -1.22 8.07 25.35
C SER A 124 -2.73 7.78 25.44
N GLY A 125 -3.13 6.51 25.27
CA GLY A 125 -4.55 6.08 25.34
C GLY A 125 -5.21 5.86 23.98
N GLU A 126 -4.48 6.02 22.88
CA GLU A 126 -4.96 5.73 21.54
C GLU A 126 -5.09 4.21 21.30
N SER A 127 -6.12 3.81 20.58
CA SER A 127 -6.22 2.43 20.12
C SER A 127 -5.36 2.19 18.87
N ILE A 128 -4.97 0.93 18.68
CA ILE A 128 -4.27 0.49 17.46
C ILE A 128 -5.08 0.80 16.20
N TRP A 129 -6.41 0.71 16.30
CA TRP A 129 -7.33 0.98 15.20
C TRP A 129 -7.42 2.45 14.86
N ASP A 130 -7.24 3.34 15.85
CA ASP A 130 -7.16 4.79 15.63
C ASP A 130 -5.96 5.18 14.78
N ILE A 131 -4.88 4.40 14.83
CA ILE A 131 -3.69 4.59 14.01
C ILE A 131 -3.88 3.91 12.64
N LYS A 132 -4.30 2.65 12.64
CA LYS A 132 -4.40 1.86 11.41
C LYS A 132 -5.37 2.46 10.40
N ARG A 133 -6.45 3.11 10.84
CA ARG A 133 -7.38 3.79 9.93
C ARG A 133 -6.72 4.85 9.04
N HIS A 134 -5.62 5.45 9.50
CA HIS A 134 -4.88 6.48 8.79
C HIS A 134 -3.73 5.95 7.92
N ILE A 135 -3.45 4.65 7.99
CA ILE A 135 -2.32 4.03 7.29
C ILE A 135 -2.82 3.06 6.22
N GLY A 136 -2.51 3.34 4.96
CA GLY A 136 -2.56 2.36 3.89
C GLY A 136 -1.26 1.54 3.88
N TYR A 137 -1.35 0.22 4.02
CA TYR A 137 -0.18 -0.64 4.10
C TYR A 137 -0.25 -1.80 3.12
N VAL A 138 0.84 -2.01 2.38
CA VAL A 138 1.04 -3.18 1.52
C VAL A 138 2.41 -3.76 1.80
N SER A 139 2.47 -5.07 2.05
CA SER A 139 3.72 -5.81 2.26
C SER A 139 3.65 -7.22 1.69
N PRO A 140 4.80 -7.89 1.51
CA PRO A 140 4.85 -9.29 1.11
C PRO A 140 4.16 -10.23 2.12
N GLU A 141 4.23 -9.92 3.42
CA GLU A 141 3.55 -10.68 4.49
C GLU A 141 2.03 -10.59 4.33
N MET A 142 1.51 -9.39 4.05
CA MET A 142 0.08 -9.17 3.79
C MET A 142 -0.38 -9.99 2.58
N HIS A 143 0.39 -10.04 1.50
CA HIS A 143 0.08 -10.84 0.33
C HIS A 143 -0.06 -12.33 0.70
N ARG A 144 0.86 -12.87 1.50
CA ARG A 144 0.79 -14.27 1.97
C ARG A 144 -0.41 -14.53 2.90
N ALA A 145 -0.80 -13.54 3.70
CA ALA A 145 -1.94 -13.67 4.61
C ALA A 145 -3.30 -13.68 3.89
N TYR A 146 -3.37 -13.13 2.67
CA TYR A 146 -4.60 -13.03 1.88
C TYR A 146 -4.89 -14.25 0.99
N LEU A 147 -4.40 -15.45 1.31
CA LEU A 147 -4.78 -16.67 0.60
C LEU A 147 -6.24 -17.06 0.91
N LYS A 148 -7.17 -16.16 0.63
CA LYS A 148 -8.62 -16.31 0.86
C LYS A 148 -9.34 -16.48 -0.47
N ASN A 149 -10.30 -17.41 -0.51
CA ASN A 149 -11.17 -17.59 -1.67
C ASN A 149 -12.34 -16.58 -1.66
N LEU A 150 -11.96 -15.29 -1.65
CA LEU A 150 -12.90 -14.15 -1.71
C LEU A 150 -12.75 -13.45 -3.06
N PRO A 151 -13.82 -12.82 -3.58
CA PRO A 151 -13.74 -11.94 -4.74
C PRO A 151 -12.74 -10.81 -4.53
N ALA A 152 -12.07 -10.37 -5.60
CA ALA A 152 -11.09 -9.28 -5.52
C ALA A 152 -11.69 -7.99 -4.94
N ILE A 153 -12.94 -7.69 -5.27
CA ILE A 153 -13.65 -6.52 -4.72
C ILE A 153 -13.84 -6.61 -3.21
N ASP A 154 -14.07 -7.80 -2.67
CA ASP A 154 -14.23 -8.01 -1.23
C ASP A 154 -12.89 -7.90 -0.51
N ILE A 155 -11.79 -8.31 -1.15
CA ILE A 155 -10.43 -8.05 -0.64
C ILE A 155 -10.15 -6.55 -0.60
N ALA A 156 -10.49 -5.80 -1.67
CA ALA A 156 -10.33 -4.34 -1.66
C ALA A 156 -11.20 -3.71 -0.56
N ALA A 157 -12.46 -4.12 -0.41
CA ALA A 157 -13.38 -3.61 0.61
C ALA A 157 -12.91 -3.89 2.05
N SER A 158 -12.18 -4.99 2.28
CA SER A 158 -11.62 -5.28 3.61
C SER A 158 -10.66 -4.18 4.11
N GLY A 159 -10.13 -3.36 3.20
CA GLY A 159 -9.28 -2.20 3.52
C GLY A 159 -10.03 -1.11 4.28
N LEU A 160 -11.33 -0.95 4.06
CA LEU A 160 -12.17 0.01 4.80
C LEU A 160 -12.32 -0.36 6.28
N PHE A 161 -12.11 -1.62 6.63
CA PHE A 161 -12.29 -2.16 7.97
C PHE A 161 -10.97 -2.60 8.63
N ASP A 162 -9.84 -2.39 7.96
CA ASP A 162 -8.50 -2.81 8.39
C ASP A 162 -8.39 -4.30 8.78
N SER A 163 -9.23 -5.15 8.17
CA SER A 163 -9.29 -6.58 8.47
C SER A 163 -8.62 -7.43 7.37
N ILE A 164 -8.12 -8.62 7.75
CA ILE A 164 -7.68 -9.65 6.81
C ILE A 164 -8.87 -10.55 6.51
N GLY A 165 -9.56 -10.25 5.42
CA GLY A 165 -10.85 -10.83 5.03
C GLY A 165 -12.01 -9.88 5.33
N LEU A 166 -13.17 -10.17 4.75
CA LEU A 166 -14.36 -9.33 4.86
C LEU A 166 -15.31 -9.93 5.91
N TYR A 167 -15.44 -9.25 7.05
CA TYR A 167 -16.31 -9.66 8.17
C TYR A 167 -17.51 -8.73 8.35
N ARG A 168 -17.59 -7.66 7.56
CA ARG A 168 -18.71 -6.72 7.51
C ARG A 168 -19.18 -6.58 6.08
N ILE A 169 -20.46 -6.41 5.88
CA ILE A 169 -21.04 -6.19 4.54
C ILE A 169 -20.81 -4.73 4.18
N PRO A 170 -20.05 -4.43 3.11
CA PRO A 170 -19.88 -3.06 2.63
C PRO A 170 -21.20 -2.51 2.11
N SER A 171 -21.44 -1.20 2.27
CA SER A 171 -22.55 -0.51 1.60
C SER A 171 -22.34 -0.49 0.08
N ASP A 172 -23.40 -0.18 -0.67
CA ASP A 172 -23.33 -0.06 -2.13
C ASP A 172 -22.36 1.05 -2.56
N GLU A 173 -22.30 2.16 -1.80
CA GLU A 173 -21.35 3.25 -2.02
C GLU A 173 -19.90 2.79 -1.79
N GLN A 174 -19.67 2.02 -0.73
CA GLN A 174 -18.36 1.44 -0.44
C GLN A 174 -17.93 0.44 -1.52
N ARG A 175 -18.87 -0.37 -2.04
CA ARG A 175 -18.61 -1.27 -3.17
C ARG A 175 -18.29 -0.50 -4.45
N THR A 176 -19.01 0.57 -4.72
CA THR A 176 -18.76 1.47 -5.86
C THR A 176 -17.37 2.10 -5.76
N LEU A 177 -16.99 2.57 -4.58
CA LEU A 177 -15.64 3.08 -4.33
C LEU A 177 -14.56 2.03 -4.60
N CYS A 178 -14.76 0.80 -4.10
CA CYS A 178 -13.81 -0.30 -4.31
C CYS A 178 -13.69 -0.65 -5.80
N ALA A 179 -14.81 -0.71 -6.52
CA ALA A 179 -14.82 -0.93 -7.96
C ALA A 179 -14.04 0.17 -8.69
N GLY A 180 -14.28 1.44 -8.33
CA GLY A 180 -13.53 2.58 -8.89
C GLY A 180 -12.02 2.47 -8.68
N TRP A 181 -11.56 2.01 -7.52
CA TRP A 181 -10.13 1.80 -7.29
C TRP A 181 -9.58 0.60 -8.08
N LEU A 182 -10.35 -0.50 -8.22
CA LEU A 182 -9.94 -1.61 -9.09
C LEU A 182 -9.84 -1.16 -10.56
N ASP A 183 -10.77 -0.33 -11.03
CA ASP A 183 -10.71 0.28 -12.36
C ASP A 183 -9.49 1.20 -12.51
N ALA A 184 -9.19 1.99 -11.49
CA ALA A 184 -8.01 2.86 -11.44
C ALA A 184 -6.70 2.09 -11.63
N PHE A 185 -6.62 0.89 -11.07
CA PHE A 185 -5.48 -0.01 -11.25
C PHE A 185 -5.58 -0.91 -12.50
N GLY A 186 -6.61 -0.73 -13.34
CA GLY A 186 -6.80 -1.45 -14.61
C GLY A 186 -7.27 -2.90 -14.45
N ILE A 187 -7.77 -3.25 -13.27
CA ILE A 187 -8.20 -4.62 -12.91
C ILE A 187 -9.68 -4.72 -12.54
N GLY A 188 -10.51 -3.72 -12.87
CA GLY A 188 -11.94 -3.72 -12.53
C GLY A 188 -12.70 -4.92 -13.08
N HIS A 189 -12.33 -5.40 -14.30
CA HIS A 189 -12.88 -6.61 -14.90
C HIS A 189 -12.63 -7.89 -14.08
N LEU A 190 -11.74 -7.85 -13.09
CA LEU A 190 -11.39 -8.96 -12.20
C LEU A 190 -12.14 -8.90 -10.86
N GLY A 191 -12.92 -7.86 -10.60
CA GLY A 191 -13.54 -7.59 -9.30
C GLY A 191 -14.31 -8.79 -8.70
N ASN A 192 -15.02 -9.56 -9.53
CA ASN A 192 -15.78 -10.73 -9.10
C ASN A 192 -14.96 -12.05 -9.13
N ARG A 193 -13.70 -12.01 -9.59
CA ARG A 193 -12.87 -13.22 -9.62
C ARG A 193 -12.33 -13.53 -8.21
N PRO A 194 -12.26 -14.82 -7.84
CA PRO A 194 -11.60 -15.23 -6.61
C PRO A 194 -10.14 -14.79 -6.58
N PHE A 195 -9.71 -14.13 -5.52
CA PHE A 195 -8.37 -13.57 -5.36
C PHE A 195 -7.26 -14.61 -5.59
N ILE A 196 -7.45 -15.82 -5.07
CA ILE A 196 -6.49 -16.92 -5.23
C ILE A 196 -6.30 -17.40 -6.69
N ARG A 197 -7.23 -17.05 -7.60
CA ARG A 197 -7.16 -17.38 -9.02
C ARG A 197 -6.56 -16.28 -9.88
N LEU A 198 -6.17 -15.18 -9.26
CA LEU A 198 -5.51 -14.07 -9.91
C LEU A 198 -4.00 -14.36 -10.02
N SER A 199 -3.36 -13.82 -11.04
CA SER A 199 -1.90 -13.81 -11.12
C SER A 199 -1.30 -13.02 -9.95
N SER A 200 -0.04 -13.27 -9.61
CA SER A 200 0.64 -12.57 -8.51
C SER A 200 0.65 -11.04 -8.71
N GLY A 201 0.75 -10.57 -9.95
CA GLY A 201 0.66 -9.16 -10.29
C GLY A 201 -0.73 -8.58 -10.06
N GLU A 202 -1.78 -9.27 -10.52
CA GLU A 202 -3.18 -8.88 -10.30
C GLU A 202 -3.53 -8.85 -8.81
N GLN A 203 -3.08 -9.86 -8.04
CA GLN A 203 -3.25 -9.90 -6.59
C GLN A 203 -2.65 -8.67 -5.91
N ARG A 204 -1.47 -8.24 -6.34
CA ARG A 204 -0.82 -7.03 -5.81
C ARG A 204 -1.58 -5.76 -6.14
N MET A 205 -2.13 -5.65 -7.37
CA MET A 205 -2.98 -4.51 -7.73
C MET A 205 -4.23 -4.46 -6.85
N VAL A 206 -4.84 -5.61 -6.53
CA VAL A 206 -5.96 -5.68 -5.58
C VAL A 206 -5.55 -5.22 -4.18
N LEU A 207 -4.37 -5.62 -3.68
CA LEU A 207 -3.87 -5.18 -2.37
C LEU A 207 -3.48 -3.70 -2.37
N LEU A 208 -3.01 -3.16 -3.49
CA LEU A 208 -2.84 -1.72 -3.64
C LEU A 208 -4.20 -1.02 -3.56
N ALA A 209 -5.20 -1.45 -4.34
CA ALA A 209 -6.56 -0.90 -4.25
C ALA A 209 -7.06 -0.93 -2.80
N ARG A 210 -6.89 -2.06 -2.10
CA ARG A 210 -7.21 -2.21 -0.67
C ARG A 210 -6.55 -1.14 0.22
N ALA A 211 -5.31 -0.79 -0.03
CA ALA A 211 -4.60 0.23 0.75
C ALA A 211 -5.12 1.65 0.48
N PHE A 212 -5.62 1.89 -0.74
CA PHE A 212 -6.12 3.21 -1.17
C PHE A 212 -7.59 3.48 -0.85
N VAL A 213 -8.44 2.45 -0.73
CA VAL A 213 -9.91 2.62 -0.57
C VAL A 213 -10.31 3.47 0.63
N LYS A 214 -9.50 3.52 1.67
CA LYS A 214 -9.77 4.32 2.88
C LYS A 214 -9.19 5.74 2.84
N ASP A 215 -8.59 6.16 1.71
CA ASP A 215 -7.92 7.47 1.53
C ASP A 215 -6.95 7.80 2.68
N PRO A 216 -5.91 6.97 2.88
CA PRO A 216 -5.06 7.06 4.07
C PRO A 216 -4.23 8.34 4.10
N ASP A 217 -3.95 8.86 5.30
CA ASP A 217 -3.05 10.00 5.51
C ASP A 217 -1.57 9.62 5.30
N LEU A 218 -1.20 8.36 5.51
CA LEU A 218 0.12 7.79 5.29
C LEU A 218 0.02 6.49 4.50
N LEU A 219 0.72 6.41 3.37
CA LEU A 219 0.81 5.21 2.56
C LEU A 219 2.20 4.58 2.71
N ILE A 220 2.23 3.31 3.12
CA ILE A 220 3.46 2.53 3.28
C ILE A 220 3.43 1.38 2.29
N LEU A 221 4.42 1.34 1.40
CA LEU A 221 4.58 0.34 0.36
C LEU A 221 5.90 -0.40 0.59
N ASP A 222 5.82 -1.59 1.18
CA ASP A 222 6.97 -2.45 1.41
C ASP A 222 7.07 -3.48 0.27
N GLU A 223 8.08 -3.31 -0.58
CA GLU A 223 8.31 -4.11 -1.80
C GLU A 223 7.06 -4.31 -2.68
N PRO A 224 6.29 -3.25 -3.00
CA PRO A 224 4.98 -3.39 -3.64
C PRO A 224 5.06 -3.98 -5.05
N LEU A 225 6.22 -3.91 -5.69
CA LEU A 225 6.46 -4.38 -7.06
C LEU A 225 7.30 -5.66 -7.13
N HIS A 226 7.68 -6.26 -6.00
CA HIS A 226 8.46 -7.49 -5.99
C HIS A 226 7.71 -8.64 -6.69
N GLY A 227 8.29 -9.20 -7.78
CA GLY A 227 7.65 -10.25 -8.61
C GLY A 227 6.54 -9.72 -9.53
N LEU A 228 6.40 -8.40 -9.74
CA LEU A 228 5.82 -7.87 -10.95
C LEU A 228 6.95 -7.86 -11.98
N ASP A 229 6.85 -8.76 -12.95
CA ASP A 229 7.66 -8.61 -14.15
C ASP A 229 7.25 -7.29 -14.78
N CYS A 230 8.19 -6.35 -14.84
CA CYS A 230 8.00 -5.11 -15.59
C CYS A 230 7.99 -5.50 -17.07
N CYS A 231 6.82 -5.92 -17.56
CA CYS A 231 6.54 -6.00 -19.00
C CYS A 231 6.06 -4.64 -19.47
#